data_52935b7332e58a6270feec5e9d4838b1
#
_entry.id   52935b7332e58a6270feec5e9d4838b1
#
_cell.length_a   1.000
_cell.length_b   1.000
_cell.length_c   1.000
_cell.angle_alpha   90.00
_cell.angle_beta   90.00
_cell.angle_gamma   90.00
#
_symmetry.space_group_name_H-M   'P 1'
#
loop_
_entity.id
_entity.type
_entity.pdbx_description
1 polymer ?
#
loop_
_entity_poly.entity_id
_entity_poly.type
_entity_poly.pdbx_seq_one_letter_code
_entity_poly.pdbx_strand_id
1 'polypeptide(L)'
;TSVRRGYYFAYPVRHQGEILGALVIKIGIDSVEQSWGHRHQSFLVTDPDGVIFFTTNHDWRFRTLFPLEEEIKKRIVESRRYPNATLDPINIVRERVTPYGRVVKIQFSSTNRAKTYLLQSEYMEHAGWNVQILSETDKVEKFVIIVIMMLSSIFVLGGLLHLLVWQRKQRLLEVKKFEEQSRKVLEDANERLETRVVERTAELTKANILLRQEIDERR
;
A
#
# COMPACT_ATOMS: atom_id res chain seq x y z
N THR A 1 38.66 -17.96 30.94
CA THR A 1 37.94 -17.86 29.64
C THR A 1 36.58 -17.22 29.87
N SER A 2 36.38 -16.02 29.33
CA SER A 2 35.13 -15.29 29.46
C SER A 2 34.03 -15.99 28.64
N VAL A 3 32.96 -16.44 29.31
CA VAL A 3 31.79 -17.07 28.68
C VAL A 3 30.94 -16.05 27.89
N ARG A 4 31.19 -14.74 28.10
CA ARG A 4 30.43 -13.67 27.42
C ARG A 4 31.05 -13.32 26.08
N ARG A 5 30.22 -13.16 25.06
CA ARG A 5 30.62 -12.72 23.74
C ARG A 5 31.20 -11.30 23.79
N GLY A 6 32.18 -11.03 22.96
CA GLY A 6 32.77 -9.72 22.84
C GLY A 6 33.67 -9.61 21.61
N TYR A 7 33.86 -8.39 21.18
CA TYR A 7 34.85 -8.08 20.19
C TYR A 7 36.14 -7.66 20.87
N TYR A 8 37.24 -8.17 20.35
CA TYR A 8 38.56 -7.99 20.97
C TYR A 8 39.42 -7.13 20.03
N PHE A 9 39.95 -6.04 20.57
CA PHE A 9 40.98 -5.25 19.93
C PHE A 9 42.31 -5.60 20.60
N ALA A 10 43.28 -6.01 19.83
CA ALA A 10 44.63 -6.31 20.34
C ALA A 10 45.64 -5.35 19.68
N TYR A 11 46.46 -4.72 20.51
CA TYR A 11 47.54 -3.86 20.06
C TYR A 11 48.88 -4.32 20.65
N PRO A 12 49.94 -4.48 19.84
CA PRO A 12 51.21 -4.92 20.32
C PRO A 12 51.91 -3.86 21.21
N VAL A 13 52.29 -4.23 22.39
CA VAL A 13 53.14 -3.42 23.28
C VAL A 13 54.59 -3.64 22.88
N ARG A 14 55.26 -2.58 22.44
CA ARG A 14 56.65 -2.65 21.96
C ARG A 14 57.56 -1.83 22.86
N HIS A 15 58.76 -2.33 23.07
CA HIS A 15 59.85 -1.62 23.71
C HIS A 15 61.13 -1.84 22.90
N GLN A 16 61.81 -0.76 22.54
CA GLN A 16 63.04 -0.78 21.70
C GLN A 16 62.89 -1.64 20.40
N GLY A 17 61.72 -1.70 19.82
CA GLY A 17 61.46 -2.48 18.61
C GLY A 17 60.99 -3.91 18.84
N GLU A 18 61.16 -4.45 20.04
CA GLU A 18 60.71 -5.80 20.41
C GLU A 18 59.29 -5.81 20.94
N ILE A 19 58.50 -6.85 20.58
CA ILE A 19 57.14 -7.05 21.09
C ILE A 19 57.22 -7.71 22.46
N LEU A 20 56.87 -6.95 23.50
CA LEU A 20 56.82 -7.44 24.88
C LEU A 20 55.50 -8.15 25.24
N GLY A 21 54.42 -7.87 24.49
CA GLY A 21 53.11 -8.41 24.77
C GLY A 21 52.03 -7.75 23.91
N ALA A 22 50.77 -7.97 24.27
CA ALA A 22 49.65 -7.33 23.62
C ALA A 22 48.68 -6.72 24.65
N LEU A 23 48.25 -5.49 24.41
CA LEU A 23 47.12 -4.89 25.11
C LEU A 23 45.83 -5.35 24.43
N VAL A 24 44.94 -5.97 25.20
CA VAL A 24 43.67 -6.47 24.66
C VAL A 24 42.49 -5.74 25.31
N ILE A 25 41.67 -5.13 24.51
CA ILE A 25 40.42 -4.49 24.94
C ILE A 25 39.25 -5.37 24.45
N LYS A 26 38.36 -5.75 25.34
CA LYS A 26 37.16 -6.49 25.06
C LYS A 26 35.93 -5.56 25.13
N ILE A 27 35.17 -5.48 24.06
CA ILE A 27 33.87 -4.80 24.02
C ILE A 27 32.77 -5.86 24.08
N GLY A 28 31.86 -5.74 25.05
CA GLY A 28 30.69 -6.62 25.17
C GLY A 28 29.65 -6.29 24.10
N ILE A 29 29.26 -7.27 23.28
CA ILE A 29 28.32 -7.11 22.20
C ILE A 29 26.87 -7.21 22.69
N ASP A 30 26.61 -7.97 23.75
CA ASP A 30 25.25 -8.27 24.22
C ASP A 30 24.48 -7.01 24.65
N SER A 31 25.12 -6.03 25.27
CA SER A 31 24.48 -4.76 25.66
C SER A 31 24.09 -3.90 24.46
N VAL A 32 24.89 -3.94 23.40
CA VAL A 32 24.62 -3.20 22.16
C VAL A 32 23.43 -3.85 21.41
N GLU A 33 23.40 -5.18 21.32
CA GLU A 33 22.26 -5.91 20.71
C GLU A 33 20.95 -5.56 21.42
N GLN A 34 20.93 -5.55 22.75
CA GLN A 34 19.74 -5.20 23.54
C GLN A 34 19.26 -3.77 23.30
N SER A 35 20.18 -2.80 23.24
CA SER A 35 19.82 -1.40 23.02
C SER A 35 19.27 -1.13 21.60
N TRP A 36 19.70 -1.92 20.63
CA TRP A 36 19.25 -1.78 19.23
C TRP A 36 17.99 -2.57 18.91
N GLY A 37 17.70 -3.63 19.67
CA GLY A 37 16.52 -4.48 19.51
C GLY A 37 15.18 -3.77 19.72
N HIS A 38 15.16 -2.60 20.32
CA HIS A 38 13.94 -1.80 20.52
C HIS A 38 13.49 -0.98 19.29
N ARG A 39 14.27 -0.96 18.22
CA ARG A 39 13.91 -0.29 16.98
C ARG A 39 13.16 -1.26 16.05
N HIS A 40 12.21 -0.75 15.28
CA HIS A 40 11.42 -1.54 14.31
C HIS A 40 12.23 -2.09 13.12
N GLN A 41 13.53 -1.86 13.10
CA GLN A 41 14.44 -2.31 12.06
C GLN A 41 15.28 -3.48 12.59
N SER A 42 15.45 -4.49 11.75
CA SER A 42 16.37 -5.59 12.04
C SER A 42 17.75 -5.23 11.52
N PHE A 43 18.76 -5.43 12.36
CA PHE A 43 20.16 -5.22 12.01
C PHE A 43 20.89 -6.55 12.00
N LEU A 44 21.84 -6.66 11.12
CA LEU A 44 22.84 -7.71 11.20
C LEU A 44 24.20 -7.19 10.74
N VAL A 45 25.26 -7.75 11.31
CA VAL A 45 26.62 -7.45 10.93
C VAL A 45 27.33 -8.77 10.64
N THR A 46 27.95 -8.83 9.47
CA THR A 46 28.76 -9.98 9.08
C THR A 46 30.24 -9.64 9.16
N ASP A 47 31.04 -10.65 9.49
CA ASP A 47 32.48 -10.60 9.37
C ASP A 47 32.92 -10.69 7.89
N PRO A 48 34.24 -10.58 7.58
CA PRO A 48 34.73 -10.69 6.20
C PRO A 48 34.40 -12.03 5.51
N ASP A 49 34.19 -13.08 6.30
CA ASP A 49 33.82 -14.41 5.79
C ASP A 49 32.29 -14.57 5.61
N GLY A 50 31.49 -13.55 5.92
CA GLY A 50 30.04 -13.56 5.75
C GLY A 50 29.24 -14.16 6.89
N VAL A 51 29.89 -14.43 8.04
CA VAL A 51 29.22 -14.96 9.24
C VAL A 51 28.55 -13.85 10.02
N ILE A 52 27.28 -14.02 10.34
CA ILE A 52 26.48 -13.08 11.13
C ILE A 52 26.89 -13.23 12.61
N PHE A 53 27.70 -12.33 13.12
CA PHE A 53 28.16 -12.36 14.51
C PHE A 53 27.38 -11.42 15.44
N PHE A 54 26.71 -10.42 14.85
CA PHE A 54 25.86 -9.47 15.57
C PHE A 54 24.53 -9.34 14.84
N THR A 55 23.41 -9.43 15.54
CA THR A 55 22.06 -9.34 14.96
C THR A 55 21.01 -9.10 16.03
N THR A 56 19.97 -8.33 15.69
CA THR A 56 18.79 -8.16 16.53
C THR A 56 17.86 -9.39 16.51
N ASN A 57 18.01 -10.28 15.53
CA ASN A 57 17.26 -11.54 15.46
C ASN A 57 18.16 -12.71 15.90
N HIS A 58 17.87 -13.27 17.07
CA HIS A 58 18.68 -14.33 17.67
C HIS A 58 18.77 -15.61 16.81
N ASP A 59 17.77 -15.91 15.98
CA ASP A 59 17.73 -17.08 15.10
C ASP A 59 18.77 -17.00 13.96
N TRP A 60 19.27 -15.80 13.67
CA TRP A 60 20.27 -15.58 12.60
C TRP A 60 21.70 -15.60 13.10
N ARG A 61 21.90 -15.63 14.38
CA ARG A 61 23.24 -15.58 15.00
C ARG A 61 24.07 -16.77 14.59
N PHE A 62 25.30 -16.50 14.16
CA PHE A 62 26.26 -17.48 13.66
C PHE A 62 25.80 -18.27 12.42
N ARG A 63 24.79 -17.76 11.73
CA ARG A 63 24.43 -18.21 10.38
C ARG A 63 25.08 -17.32 9.33
N THR A 64 24.89 -17.62 8.08
CA THR A 64 25.39 -16.81 6.97
C THR A 64 24.25 -16.24 6.15
N LEU A 65 24.48 -15.14 5.43
CA LEU A 65 23.48 -14.58 4.51
C LEU A 65 23.33 -15.45 3.27
N PHE A 66 24.46 -15.93 2.78
CA PHE A 66 24.57 -16.76 1.57
C PHE A 66 25.32 -18.04 1.90
N PRO A 67 25.17 -19.09 1.07
CA PRO A 67 25.97 -20.30 1.21
C PRO A 67 27.49 -19.95 1.14
N LEU A 68 28.26 -20.48 2.07
CA LEU A 68 29.72 -20.33 2.06
C LEU A 68 30.36 -21.41 1.20
N GLU A 69 31.47 -21.03 0.56
CA GLU A 69 32.36 -21.99 -0.10
C GLU A 69 33.00 -22.92 0.93
N GLU A 70 33.26 -24.16 0.57
CA GLU A 70 33.82 -25.17 1.49
C GLU A 70 35.18 -24.79 2.06
N GLU A 71 36.00 -24.06 1.31
CA GLU A 71 37.30 -23.56 1.76
C GLU A 71 37.14 -22.54 2.90
N ILE A 72 36.15 -21.63 2.75
CA ILE A 72 35.86 -20.62 3.78
C ILE A 72 35.33 -21.30 5.04
N LYS A 73 34.46 -22.29 4.91
CA LYS A 73 33.94 -23.07 6.05
C LYS A 73 35.07 -23.76 6.80
N LYS A 74 35.99 -24.44 6.10
CA LYS A 74 37.16 -25.08 6.71
C LYS A 74 38.01 -24.07 7.48
N ARG A 75 38.35 -22.92 6.90
CA ARG A 75 39.09 -21.85 7.53
C ARG A 75 38.41 -21.32 8.80
N ILE A 76 37.09 -21.16 8.80
CA ILE A 76 36.32 -20.71 9.95
C ILE A 76 36.37 -21.75 11.07
N VAL A 77 36.20 -23.02 10.77
CA VAL A 77 36.27 -24.13 11.73
C VAL A 77 37.66 -24.24 12.33
N GLU A 78 38.72 -24.20 11.54
CA GLU A 78 40.10 -24.23 11.99
C GLU A 78 40.49 -23.06 12.90
N SER A 79 39.92 -21.87 12.59
CA SER A 79 40.17 -20.67 13.41
C SER A 79 39.48 -20.69 14.78
N ARG A 80 38.54 -21.60 15.00
CA ARG A 80 37.71 -21.70 16.22
C ARG A 80 37.02 -20.39 16.63
N ARG A 81 36.79 -19.48 15.68
CA ARG A 81 36.14 -18.18 15.97
C ARG A 81 34.70 -18.33 16.42
N TYR A 82 34.02 -19.31 15.85
CA TYR A 82 32.58 -19.57 16.10
C TYR A 82 32.41 -21.04 16.56
N PRO A 83 32.78 -21.40 17.78
CA PRO A 83 32.65 -22.76 18.27
C PRO A 83 31.15 -23.13 18.33
N ASN A 84 30.82 -24.29 17.82
CA ASN A 84 29.44 -24.83 17.76
C ASN A 84 28.48 -24.05 16.79
N ALA A 85 29.01 -23.26 15.88
CA ALA A 85 28.18 -22.61 14.83
C ALA A 85 27.88 -23.61 13.72
N THR A 86 26.64 -23.63 13.25
CA THR A 86 26.22 -24.46 12.11
C THR A 86 26.65 -23.88 10.78
N LEU A 87 26.88 -22.56 10.70
CA LEU A 87 27.23 -21.81 9.50
C LEU A 87 26.26 -22.00 8.33
N ASP A 88 25.03 -22.40 8.64
CA ASP A 88 24.01 -22.57 7.62
C ASP A 88 23.51 -21.20 7.13
N PRO A 89 23.18 -21.05 5.85
CA PRO A 89 22.62 -19.79 5.36
C PRO A 89 21.21 -19.56 5.95
N ILE A 90 20.86 -18.30 6.14
CA ILE A 90 19.47 -17.94 6.42
C ILE A 90 18.62 -18.29 5.20
N ASN A 91 17.36 -18.72 5.42
CA ASN A 91 16.52 -19.21 4.35
C ASN A 91 15.95 -18.03 3.52
N ILE A 92 16.72 -17.57 2.52
CA ILE A 92 16.28 -16.58 1.53
C ILE A 92 15.55 -17.30 0.40
N VAL A 93 14.23 -17.16 0.35
CA VAL A 93 13.37 -17.80 -0.66
C VAL A 93 13.39 -17.06 -1.99
N ARG A 94 13.54 -15.73 -1.95
CA ARG A 94 13.55 -14.87 -3.12
C ARG A 94 14.45 -13.66 -2.89
N GLU A 95 15.20 -13.31 -3.92
CA GLU A 95 16.03 -12.11 -3.95
C GLU A 95 15.74 -11.31 -5.23
N ARG A 96 15.73 -9.98 -5.12
CA ARG A 96 15.66 -9.06 -6.25
C ARG A 96 16.51 -7.83 -5.97
N VAL A 97 17.42 -7.52 -6.86
CA VAL A 97 18.25 -6.30 -6.78
C VAL A 97 17.43 -5.11 -7.27
N THR A 98 17.49 -4.01 -6.55
CA THR A 98 16.86 -2.73 -6.88
C THR A 98 17.90 -1.60 -6.77
N PRO A 99 17.65 -0.40 -7.33
CA PRO A 99 18.54 0.74 -7.16
C PRO A 99 18.77 1.18 -5.70
N TYR A 100 17.83 0.83 -4.81
CA TYR A 100 17.85 1.24 -3.40
C TYR A 100 18.38 0.17 -2.45
N GLY A 101 18.75 -1.01 -2.97
CA GLY A 101 19.20 -2.15 -2.20
C GLY A 101 18.64 -3.47 -2.71
N ARG A 102 18.84 -4.52 -1.95
CA ARG A 102 18.32 -5.86 -2.28
C ARG A 102 17.02 -6.12 -1.56
N VAL A 103 15.99 -6.50 -2.29
CA VAL A 103 14.74 -6.97 -1.69
C VAL A 103 14.84 -8.47 -1.51
N VAL A 104 14.82 -8.93 -0.25
CA VAL A 104 14.96 -10.33 0.11
C VAL A 104 13.72 -10.82 0.84
N LYS A 105 13.24 -12.00 0.45
CA LYS A 105 12.15 -12.69 1.16
C LYS A 105 12.76 -13.80 2.01
N ILE A 106 12.68 -13.65 3.33
CA ILE A 106 13.27 -14.57 4.31
C ILE A 106 12.16 -15.39 4.94
N GLN A 107 12.31 -16.70 4.93
CA GLN A 107 11.41 -17.63 5.62
C GLN A 107 11.99 -17.97 6.98
N PHE A 108 11.19 -17.77 8.02
CA PHE A 108 11.58 -18.08 9.40
C PHE A 108 11.24 -19.53 9.72
N SER A 109 12.23 -20.28 10.15
CA SER A 109 12.05 -21.69 10.54
C SER A 109 11.13 -21.85 11.75
N SER A 110 11.14 -20.88 12.68
CA SER A 110 10.34 -20.90 13.91
C SER A 110 8.83 -20.72 13.69
N THR A 111 8.42 -19.97 12.66
CA THR A 111 7.00 -19.62 12.43
C THR A 111 6.47 -20.07 11.07
N ASN A 112 7.32 -20.64 10.24
CA ASN A 112 7.04 -20.97 8.82
C ASN A 112 6.44 -19.77 8.03
N ARG A 113 6.64 -18.54 8.52
CA ARG A 113 6.19 -17.31 7.86
C ARG A 113 7.35 -16.71 7.08
N ALA A 114 7.04 -16.25 5.88
CA ALA A 114 7.99 -15.50 5.07
C ALA A 114 7.69 -14.01 5.18
N LYS A 115 8.74 -13.20 5.36
CA LYS A 115 8.65 -11.74 5.39
C LYS A 115 9.57 -11.17 4.34
N THR A 116 9.16 -10.04 3.77
CA THR A 116 9.94 -9.32 2.76
C THR A 116 10.66 -8.14 3.41
N TYR A 117 11.97 -8.06 3.14
CA TYR A 117 12.82 -7.00 3.65
C TYR A 117 13.54 -6.28 2.52
N LEU A 118 13.68 -4.97 2.65
CA LEU A 118 14.69 -4.21 1.92
C LEU A 118 15.99 -4.29 2.72
N LEU A 119 17.00 -4.89 2.12
CA LEU A 119 18.34 -5.05 2.70
C LEU A 119 19.25 -3.97 2.10
N GLN A 120 19.76 -3.12 2.97
CA GLN A 120 20.77 -2.11 2.65
C GLN A 120 22.08 -2.52 3.35
N SER A 121 23.21 -2.44 2.65
CA SER A 121 24.50 -2.89 3.15
C SER A 121 25.51 -1.77 3.04
N GLU A 122 26.28 -1.59 4.11
CA GLU A 122 27.41 -0.66 4.17
C GLU A 122 28.63 -1.39 4.66
N TYR A 123 29.75 -1.20 3.96
CA TYR A 123 31.02 -1.83 4.32
C TYR A 123 31.85 -0.92 5.21
N MET A 124 32.24 -1.41 6.37
CA MET A 124 33.12 -0.72 7.31
C MET A 124 34.58 -1.11 7.05
N GLU A 125 35.31 -0.33 6.26
CA GLU A 125 36.68 -0.64 5.86
C GLU A 125 37.64 -0.93 7.02
N HIS A 126 37.58 -0.14 8.10
CA HIS A 126 38.49 -0.26 9.24
C HIS A 126 38.29 -1.57 10.04
N ALA A 127 37.11 -2.12 10.02
CA ALA A 127 36.76 -3.34 10.72
C ALA A 127 36.64 -4.57 9.82
N GLY A 128 36.53 -4.36 8.51
CA GLY A 128 36.27 -5.41 7.53
C GLY A 128 34.84 -5.98 7.64
N TRP A 129 33.89 -5.22 8.22
CA TRP A 129 32.53 -5.70 8.47
C TRP A 129 31.56 -5.18 7.43
N ASN A 130 30.53 -5.99 7.16
CA ASN A 130 29.36 -5.51 6.44
C ASN A 130 28.22 -5.29 7.44
N VAL A 131 27.80 -4.04 7.62
CA VAL A 131 26.64 -3.66 8.41
C VAL A 131 25.42 -3.66 7.49
N GLN A 132 24.38 -4.37 7.89
CA GLN A 132 23.19 -4.52 7.07
C GLN A 132 21.94 -4.16 7.86
N ILE A 133 21.09 -3.38 7.24
CA ILE A 133 19.80 -2.96 7.79
C ILE A 133 18.72 -3.63 6.96
N LEU A 134 17.80 -4.30 7.67
CA LEU A 134 16.64 -4.95 7.08
C LEU A 134 15.39 -4.18 7.48
N SER A 135 14.79 -3.51 6.50
CA SER A 135 13.53 -2.79 6.67
C SER A 135 12.38 -3.65 6.14
N GLU A 136 11.41 -3.97 7.02
CA GLU A 136 10.25 -4.78 6.65
C GLU A 136 9.34 -4.00 5.69
N THR A 137 9.09 -4.54 4.48
CA THR A 137 8.30 -3.88 3.43
C THR A 137 6.83 -4.30 3.42
N ASP A 138 6.46 -5.39 4.09
CA ASP A 138 5.09 -5.93 4.10
C ASP A 138 4.05 -4.91 4.62
N LYS A 139 4.45 -4.02 5.52
CA LYS A 139 3.59 -2.95 6.05
C LYS A 139 3.31 -1.89 4.99
N VAL A 140 4.31 -1.57 4.16
CA VAL A 140 4.19 -0.57 3.09
C VAL A 140 3.25 -1.08 2.00
N GLU A 141 3.39 -2.33 1.58
CA GLU A 141 2.47 -2.95 0.60
C GLU A 141 1.01 -2.89 1.05
N LYS A 142 0.74 -3.27 2.30
CA LYS A 142 -0.62 -3.22 2.87
C LYS A 142 -1.17 -1.79 2.89
N PHE A 143 -0.36 -0.82 3.29
CA PHE A 143 -0.76 0.58 3.31
C PHE A 143 -1.10 1.09 1.91
N VAL A 144 -0.28 0.78 0.91
CA VAL A 144 -0.53 1.14 -0.50
C VAL A 144 -1.85 0.55 -1.01
N ILE A 145 -2.12 -0.74 -0.73
CA ILE A 145 -3.38 -1.39 -1.11
C ILE A 145 -4.59 -0.69 -0.46
N ILE A 146 -4.51 -0.35 0.83
CA ILE A 146 -5.58 0.36 1.53
C ILE A 146 -5.85 1.73 0.87
N VAL A 147 -4.80 2.50 0.56
CA VAL A 147 -4.93 3.80 -0.10
C VAL A 147 -5.57 3.66 -1.48
N ILE A 148 -5.16 2.68 -2.28
CA ILE A 148 -5.75 2.42 -3.60
C ILE A 148 -7.25 2.06 -3.46
N MET A 149 -7.61 1.21 -2.50
CA MET A 149 -9.01 0.84 -2.25
C MET A 149 -9.85 2.04 -1.82
N MET A 150 -9.31 2.92 -0.95
CA MET A 150 -10.01 4.14 -0.55
C MET A 150 -10.24 5.08 -1.74
N LEU A 151 -9.23 5.31 -2.57
CA LEU A 151 -9.36 6.16 -3.75
C LEU A 151 -10.37 5.58 -4.76
N SER A 152 -10.33 4.27 -5.00
CA SER A 152 -11.29 3.61 -5.89
C SER A 152 -12.73 3.69 -5.37
N SER A 153 -12.92 3.56 -4.05
CA SER A 153 -14.22 3.70 -3.40
C SER A 153 -14.80 5.11 -3.57
N ILE A 154 -13.99 6.15 -3.40
CA ILE A 154 -14.39 7.55 -3.62
C ILE A 154 -14.82 7.76 -5.08
N PHE A 155 -14.07 7.20 -6.03
CA PHE A 155 -14.38 7.32 -7.45
C PHE A 155 -15.70 6.64 -7.82
N VAL A 156 -15.94 5.43 -7.30
CA VAL A 156 -17.21 4.70 -7.50
C VAL A 156 -18.38 5.47 -6.90
N LEU A 157 -18.23 5.99 -5.69
CA LEU A 157 -19.29 6.75 -5.02
C LEU A 157 -19.61 8.04 -5.78
N GLY A 158 -18.61 8.76 -6.27
CA GLY A 158 -18.76 9.94 -7.11
C GLY A 158 -19.49 9.65 -8.41
N GLY A 159 -19.15 8.54 -9.08
CA GLY A 159 -19.83 8.06 -10.29
C GLY A 159 -21.30 7.73 -10.04
N LEU A 160 -21.59 7.07 -8.92
CA LEU A 160 -22.98 6.72 -8.54
C LEU A 160 -23.81 7.98 -8.24
N LEU A 161 -23.23 8.94 -7.54
CA LEU A 161 -23.86 10.23 -7.28
C LEU A 161 -24.13 11.00 -8.57
N HIS A 162 -23.18 11.01 -9.49
CA HIS A 162 -23.35 11.63 -10.82
C HIS A 162 -24.50 10.99 -11.61
N LEU A 163 -24.59 9.66 -11.62
CA LEU A 163 -25.68 8.92 -12.25
C LEU A 163 -27.05 9.28 -11.64
N LEU A 164 -27.14 9.37 -10.31
CA LEU A 164 -28.37 9.74 -9.64
C LEU A 164 -28.82 11.17 -9.99
N VAL A 165 -27.88 12.12 -10.03
CA VAL A 165 -28.16 13.51 -10.43
C VAL A 165 -28.60 13.56 -11.90
N TRP A 166 -27.93 12.80 -12.76
CA TRP A 166 -28.29 12.72 -14.18
C TRP A 166 -29.70 12.14 -14.40
N GLN A 167 -30.04 11.03 -13.71
CA GLN A 167 -31.37 10.44 -13.74
C GLN A 167 -32.44 11.43 -13.24
N ARG A 168 -32.19 12.16 -12.17
CA ARG A 168 -33.13 13.19 -11.69
C ARG A 168 -33.34 14.30 -12.70
N LYS A 169 -32.28 14.77 -13.36
CA LYS A 169 -32.41 15.76 -14.47
C LYS A 169 -33.27 15.25 -15.61
N GLN A 170 -33.08 13.99 -16.03
CA GLN A 170 -33.87 13.40 -17.09
C GLN A 170 -35.37 13.33 -16.72
N ARG A 171 -35.72 12.87 -15.54
CA ARG A 171 -37.10 12.84 -15.05
C ARG A 171 -37.76 14.22 -14.99
N LEU A 172 -37.02 15.24 -14.54
CA LEU A 172 -37.54 16.62 -14.53
C LEU A 172 -37.79 17.15 -15.93
N LEU A 173 -36.97 16.82 -16.90
CA LEU A 173 -37.17 17.20 -18.31
C LEU A 173 -38.39 16.49 -18.92
N GLU A 174 -38.62 15.22 -18.60
CA GLU A 174 -39.81 14.46 -19.03
C GLU A 174 -41.10 15.05 -18.45
N VAL A 175 -41.12 15.37 -17.16
CA VAL A 175 -42.28 16.02 -16.51
C VAL A 175 -42.60 17.36 -17.17
N LYS A 176 -41.60 18.21 -17.40
CA LYS A 176 -41.80 19.50 -18.09
C LYS A 176 -42.37 19.33 -19.49
N LYS A 177 -41.84 18.38 -20.26
CA LYS A 177 -42.37 18.08 -21.60
C LYS A 177 -43.84 17.62 -21.56
N PHE A 178 -44.17 16.78 -20.59
CA PHE A 178 -45.55 16.31 -20.41
C PHE A 178 -46.51 17.46 -20.01
N GLU A 179 -46.09 18.36 -19.12
CA GLU A 179 -46.85 19.55 -18.72
C GLU A 179 -47.09 20.48 -19.92
N GLU A 180 -46.07 20.74 -20.75
CA GLU A 180 -46.19 21.54 -21.96
C GLU A 180 -47.13 20.91 -22.98
N GLN A 181 -47.07 19.58 -23.16
CA GLN A 181 -47.99 18.86 -24.06
C GLN A 181 -49.45 18.92 -23.55
N SER A 182 -49.64 18.68 -22.24
CA SER A 182 -50.97 18.75 -21.64
C SER A 182 -51.57 20.15 -21.76
N ARG A 183 -50.76 21.19 -21.55
CA ARG A 183 -51.19 22.57 -21.70
C ARG A 183 -51.62 22.89 -23.12
N LYS A 184 -50.86 22.48 -24.17
CA LYS A 184 -51.22 22.64 -25.57
C LYS A 184 -52.52 21.95 -25.92
N VAL A 185 -52.72 20.70 -25.45
CA VAL A 185 -53.95 19.95 -25.66
C VAL A 185 -55.16 20.67 -25.03
N LEU A 186 -54.97 21.27 -23.86
CA LEU A 186 -56.02 22.02 -23.18
C LEU A 186 -56.35 23.33 -23.89
N GLU A 187 -55.34 24.05 -24.39
CA GLU A 187 -55.50 25.27 -25.20
C GLU A 187 -56.24 24.96 -26.47
N ASP A 188 -55.86 23.91 -27.22
CA ASP A 188 -56.56 23.46 -28.45
C ASP A 188 -58.02 23.06 -28.17
N ALA A 189 -58.27 22.35 -27.06
CA ALA A 189 -59.62 21.96 -26.67
C ALA A 189 -60.49 23.17 -26.33
N ASN A 190 -59.94 24.16 -25.64
CA ASN A 190 -60.64 25.40 -25.32
C ASN A 190 -60.97 26.22 -26.56
N GLU A 191 -60.06 26.38 -27.53
CA GLU A 191 -60.27 27.08 -28.78
C GLU A 191 -61.38 26.41 -29.62
N ARG A 192 -61.43 25.08 -29.70
CA ARG A 192 -62.49 24.32 -30.33
C ARG A 192 -63.83 24.51 -29.64
N LEU A 193 -63.85 24.56 -28.30
CA LEU A 193 -65.06 24.83 -27.53
C LEU A 193 -65.61 26.27 -27.83
N GLU A 194 -64.69 27.26 -27.77
CA GLU A 194 -65.05 28.65 -28.07
C GLU A 194 -65.64 28.77 -29.50
N THR A 195 -65.01 28.16 -30.51
CA THR A 195 -65.50 28.14 -31.91
C THR A 195 -66.88 27.50 -31.95
N ARG A 196 -67.09 26.37 -31.31
CA ARG A 196 -68.39 25.69 -31.27
C ARG A 196 -69.47 26.47 -30.55
N VAL A 197 -69.14 27.20 -29.52
CA VAL A 197 -70.04 28.09 -28.77
C VAL A 197 -70.47 29.24 -29.69
N VAL A 198 -69.55 29.85 -30.44
CA VAL A 198 -69.86 30.93 -31.40
C VAL A 198 -70.74 30.41 -32.48
N GLU A 199 -70.43 29.26 -33.10
CA GLU A 199 -71.28 28.65 -34.17
C GLU A 199 -72.69 28.34 -33.65
N ARG A 200 -72.82 27.71 -32.48
CA ARG A 200 -74.13 27.39 -31.89
C ARG A 200 -74.91 28.63 -31.51
N THR A 201 -74.24 29.66 -31.04
CA THR A 201 -74.92 30.94 -30.73
C THR A 201 -75.43 31.62 -31.97
N ALA A 202 -74.66 31.55 -33.05
CA ALA A 202 -75.11 32.09 -34.39
C ALA A 202 -76.33 31.31 -34.97
N GLU A 203 -76.24 29.94 -34.85
CA GLU A 203 -77.38 29.07 -35.28
C GLU A 203 -78.68 29.40 -34.50
N LEU A 204 -78.58 29.50 -33.17
CA LEU A 204 -79.69 29.84 -32.29
C LEU A 204 -80.28 31.23 -32.57
N THR A 205 -79.40 32.21 -32.83
CA THR A 205 -79.80 33.56 -33.19
C THR A 205 -80.61 33.55 -34.53
N LYS A 206 -80.08 32.79 -35.51
CA LYS A 206 -80.72 32.64 -36.79
C LYS A 206 -82.08 31.95 -36.70
N ALA A 207 -82.19 30.87 -35.96
CA ALA A 207 -83.42 30.17 -35.64
C ALA A 207 -84.44 31.07 -34.94
N ASN A 208 -83.99 31.88 -33.99
CA ASN A 208 -84.85 32.82 -33.26
C ASN A 208 -85.40 33.95 -34.16
N ILE A 209 -84.61 34.45 -35.10
CA ILE A 209 -85.07 35.44 -36.12
C ILE A 209 -86.12 34.82 -36.99
N LEU A 210 -85.92 33.60 -37.54
CA LEU A 210 -86.85 32.88 -38.37
C LEU A 210 -88.20 32.62 -37.62
N LEU A 211 -88.12 32.17 -36.36
CA LEU A 211 -89.33 31.97 -35.56
C LEU A 211 -90.10 33.29 -35.32
N ARG A 212 -89.40 34.37 -35.13
CA ARG A 212 -90.05 35.69 -34.93
C ARG A 212 -90.74 36.14 -36.24
N GLN A 213 -90.13 35.94 -37.40
CA GLN A 213 -90.71 36.23 -38.68
C GLN A 213 -91.96 35.38 -38.91
N GLU A 214 -91.94 34.09 -38.61
CA GLU A 214 -93.11 33.20 -38.75
C GLU A 214 -94.24 33.55 -37.79
N ILE A 215 -93.94 34.04 -36.61
CA ILE A 215 -94.96 34.54 -35.68
C ILE A 215 -95.59 35.84 -36.19
N ASP A 216 -94.80 36.74 -36.76
CA ASP A 216 -95.31 38.00 -37.31
C ASP A 216 -96.13 37.79 -38.60
N GLU A 217 -95.83 36.80 -39.44
CA GLU A 217 -96.63 36.41 -40.64
C GLU A 217 -97.96 35.73 -40.30
N ARG A 218 -98.08 35.15 -39.07
CA ARG A 218 -99.32 34.51 -38.63
C ARG A 218 -100.26 35.44 -37.83
N ARG A 219 -99.96 36.72 -37.73
CA ARG A 219 -100.74 37.74 -37.05
C ARG A 219 -101.43 38.62 -38.08
#